data_a4f54c1a1f4b822a5ef1f6ecc375fee8
#
_entry.id   a4f54c1a1f4b822a5ef1f6ecc375fee8
#
_cell.length_a   1.000
_cell.length_b   1.000
_cell.length_c   1.000
_cell.angle_alpha   90.00
_cell.angle_beta   90.00
_cell.angle_gamma   90.00
#
_symmetry.space_group_name_H-M   'P 1'
#
loop_
_entity.id
_entity.type
_entity.pdbx_description
1 polymer ?
#
loop_
_entity_poly.entity_id
_entity_poly.type
_entity_poly.pdbx_seq_one_letter_code
_entity_poly.pdbx_strand_id
1 'polypeptide(L)'
;MTIKTSGPLSFTEIHDEFKTLGGTLNQTPYQLSEYRGLPVGMGLPQSGTIKFSDFYGKSSIRFVTGDEWIPISDTQINSKYNIRDCNLWDALKAMGYTDPAGLYDITLPADYWLWSNSTSNGGLVIPSNMTGDIVFRNNGIIIGKGGNAGTNAGGTIANKTGKPGGPALVIQTTSGNHTIINNSGAYIAGGGGGGGTGGAGAGSGGGGGAGGGDGGTGFRAGGGFGAGGSLNTAGANARDDSDASGGRGGGAGGGSGAWDNGSKIDEVDAGGGGGGGRQLPGAGGAGGPSGRDAAGVAGGGSNDAGTAGSGGVGGGGGGWGASGGSGGGNQLAGGAGGAGISKATNNVTITNNGTIWGTV
;
A
#
# COMPACT_ATOMS: atom_id res chain seq x y z
N MET A 1 13.06 30.50 -2.06
CA MET A 1 14.38 31.14 -2.35
C MET A 1 15.36 30.56 -1.37
N THR A 2 16.60 30.32 -1.74
CA THR A 2 17.60 29.75 -0.81
C THR A 2 18.49 30.87 -0.30
N ILE A 3 18.74 30.92 0.99
CA ILE A 3 19.69 31.87 1.55
C ILE A 3 21.08 31.62 0.96
N LYS A 4 21.79 32.69 0.59
CA LYS A 4 23.14 32.62 0.06
C LYS A 4 24.09 31.79 0.96
N THR A 5 25.06 31.15 0.35
CA THR A 5 26.01 30.28 1.06
C THR A 5 27.19 31.03 1.68
N SER A 6 27.40 32.32 1.33
CA SER A 6 28.49 33.16 1.83
C SER A 6 28.21 34.64 1.62
N GLY A 7 29.04 35.48 2.25
CA GLY A 7 28.91 36.95 2.18
C GLY A 7 28.03 37.54 3.29
N PRO A 8 27.84 38.85 3.36
CA PRO A 8 26.99 39.44 4.40
C PRO A 8 25.56 38.96 4.32
N LEU A 9 25.00 38.53 5.43
CA LEU A 9 23.60 38.07 5.56
C LEU A 9 22.85 39.05 6.45
N SER A 10 21.69 39.52 5.98
CA SER A 10 20.84 40.43 6.73
C SER A 10 19.65 39.71 7.37
N PHE A 11 19.07 40.28 8.39
CA PHE A 11 17.82 39.83 8.98
C PHE A 11 16.66 39.82 7.97
N THR A 12 16.64 40.77 7.08
CA THR A 12 15.59 40.87 6.04
C THR A 12 15.67 39.67 5.09
N GLU A 13 16.90 39.25 4.68
CA GLU A 13 17.06 38.07 3.81
C GLU A 13 16.62 36.81 4.52
N ILE A 14 16.94 36.65 5.81
CA ILE A 14 16.48 35.52 6.61
C ILE A 14 14.94 35.55 6.70
N HIS A 15 14.39 36.70 7.07
CA HIS A 15 12.95 36.86 7.22
C HIS A 15 12.22 36.60 5.91
N ASP A 16 12.67 37.16 4.79
CA ASP A 16 12.03 36.99 3.49
C ASP A 16 12.02 35.52 3.03
N GLU A 17 13.03 34.75 3.40
CA GLU A 17 13.07 33.32 3.11
C GLU A 17 12.05 32.52 3.96
N PHE A 18 11.93 32.86 5.25
CA PHE A 18 11.15 32.06 6.18
C PHE A 18 9.77 32.61 6.54
N LYS A 19 9.44 33.86 6.16
CA LYS A 19 8.14 34.50 6.51
C LYS A 19 6.92 33.73 6.02
N THR A 20 7.04 32.98 4.94
CA THR A 20 5.95 32.17 4.37
C THR A 20 5.57 30.98 5.25
N LEU A 21 6.39 30.64 6.25
CA LEU A 21 6.11 29.56 7.19
C LEU A 21 5.10 29.97 8.28
N GLY A 22 4.68 31.23 8.29
CA GLY A 22 3.61 31.75 9.18
C GLY A 22 4.00 31.85 10.66
N GLY A 23 3.00 32.00 11.51
CA GLY A 23 3.19 32.10 12.96
C GLY A 23 3.86 33.41 13.41
N THR A 24 4.70 33.32 14.44
CA THR A 24 5.43 34.47 15.03
C THR A 24 6.46 35.09 14.09
N LEU A 25 6.85 34.38 13.02
CA LEU A 25 7.84 34.85 12.04
C LEU A 25 7.37 36.08 11.24
N ASN A 26 6.10 36.42 11.30
CA ASN A 26 5.54 37.62 10.64
C ASN A 26 5.46 38.84 11.55
N GLN A 27 5.99 38.76 12.77
CA GLN A 27 5.92 39.86 13.73
C GLN A 27 7.20 40.70 13.76
N THR A 28 7.10 41.98 13.98
CA THR A 28 8.22 42.87 14.21
C THR A 28 8.26 43.33 15.68
N PRO A 29 9.44 43.41 16.29
CA PRO A 29 10.79 43.19 15.76
C PRO A 29 11.11 41.70 15.61
N TYR A 30 11.83 41.33 14.55
CA TYR A 30 12.27 39.94 14.28
C TYR A 30 13.34 39.48 15.29
N GLN A 31 13.18 38.28 15.83
CA GLN A 31 14.15 37.68 16.73
C GLN A 31 14.66 36.35 16.19
N LEU A 32 15.97 36.11 16.26
CA LEU A 32 16.56 34.83 15.82
C LEU A 32 16.00 33.64 16.60
N SER A 33 15.60 33.85 17.85
CA SER A 33 15.01 32.79 18.68
C SER A 33 13.68 32.22 18.13
N GLU A 34 12.95 32.99 17.34
CA GLU A 34 11.67 32.57 16.73
C GLU A 34 11.87 31.44 15.71
N TYR A 35 13.03 31.39 15.07
CA TYR A 35 13.38 30.36 14.10
C TYR A 35 13.68 28.99 14.72
N ARG A 36 13.75 28.86 16.05
CA ARG A 36 13.92 27.57 16.74
C ARG A 36 12.70 26.67 16.66
N GLY A 37 11.52 27.26 16.49
CA GLY A 37 10.27 26.51 16.32
C GLY A 37 10.12 25.87 14.94
N LEU A 38 11.07 26.14 14.04
CA LEU A 38 11.03 25.56 12.70
C LEU A 38 11.39 24.08 12.71
N PRO A 39 10.86 23.29 11.75
CA PRO A 39 11.13 21.86 11.69
C PRO A 39 12.62 21.49 11.74
N VAL A 40 12.93 20.42 12.42
CA VAL A 40 14.31 19.92 12.64
C VAL A 40 15.08 19.71 11.33
N GLY A 41 14.37 19.34 10.25
CA GLY A 41 14.94 19.13 8.91
C GLY A 41 15.63 20.36 8.31
N MET A 42 15.34 21.57 8.81
CA MET A 42 16.04 22.78 8.36
C MET A 42 17.49 22.86 8.85
N GLY A 43 17.89 22.01 9.79
CA GLY A 43 19.24 22.05 10.35
C GLY A 43 19.58 23.34 11.10
N LEU A 44 18.56 24.04 11.62
CA LEU A 44 18.72 25.17 12.52
C LEU A 44 18.79 24.69 13.98
N PRO A 45 19.59 25.36 14.85
CA PRO A 45 19.68 24.98 16.25
C PRO A 45 18.32 25.05 16.96
N GLN A 46 17.84 23.97 17.52
CA GLN A 46 16.59 23.91 18.28
C GLN A 46 16.74 24.41 19.72
N SER A 47 17.98 24.50 20.21
CA SER A 47 18.33 25.00 21.55
C SER A 47 19.72 25.66 21.53
N GLY A 48 20.08 26.36 22.58
CA GLY A 48 21.36 27.03 22.67
C GLY A 48 21.45 28.34 21.87
N THR A 49 22.63 28.73 21.41
CA THR A 49 22.83 29.95 20.64
C THR A 49 22.52 29.72 19.17
N ILE A 50 21.68 30.57 18.59
CA ILE A 50 21.42 30.63 17.14
C ILE A 50 22.17 31.83 16.56
N LYS A 51 22.89 31.64 15.46
CA LYS A 51 23.75 32.64 14.82
C LYS A 51 23.32 32.87 13.38
N PHE A 52 23.67 34.00 12.80
CA PHE A 52 23.46 34.26 11.37
C PHE A 52 24.12 33.19 10.48
N SER A 53 25.27 32.68 10.91
CA SER A 53 25.96 31.60 10.19
C SER A 53 25.18 30.31 10.05
N ASP A 54 24.22 30.07 10.95
CA ASP A 54 23.40 28.86 10.94
C ASP A 54 22.39 28.87 9.79
N PHE A 55 22.13 30.04 9.19
CA PHE A 55 21.19 30.21 8.09
C PHE A 55 21.81 30.12 6.70
N TYR A 56 23.15 30.15 6.58
CA TYR A 56 23.77 30.05 5.26
C TYR A 56 23.43 28.74 4.55
N GLY A 57 23.04 28.87 3.28
CA GLY A 57 22.65 27.73 2.45
C GLY A 57 21.33 27.07 2.87
N LYS A 58 20.62 27.63 3.84
CA LYS A 58 19.30 27.13 4.23
C LYS A 58 18.22 27.66 3.31
N SER A 59 17.22 26.86 3.10
CA SER A 59 15.99 27.27 2.42
C SER A 59 14.79 26.98 3.30
N SER A 60 13.71 27.71 3.08
CA SER A 60 12.45 27.45 3.76
C SER A 60 11.97 26.05 3.41
N ILE A 61 11.50 25.31 4.41
CA ILE A 61 10.75 24.08 4.16
C ILE A 61 9.45 24.46 3.49
N ARG A 62 9.13 23.80 2.40
CA ARG A 62 7.87 23.98 1.70
C ARG A 62 6.83 23.10 2.37
N PHE A 63 5.90 23.73 3.09
CA PHE A 63 4.76 23.04 3.67
C PHE A 63 3.74 22.74 2.57
N VAL A 64 3.40 21.50 2.43
CA VAL A 64 2.32 21.03 1.57
C VAL A 64 1.21 20.53 2.47
N THR A 65 0.17 21.32 2.60
CA THR A 65 -0.99 21.01 3.44
C THR A 65 -2.07 20.28 2.63
N GLY A 66 -3.06 19.75 3.32
CA GLY A 66 -4.14 18.99 2.69
C GLY A 66 -4.90 19.71 1.59
N ASP A 67 -5.08 21.00 1.74
CA ASP A 67 -5.82 21.83 0.77
C ASP A 67 -5.06 22.03 -0.55
N GLU A 68 -3.76 21.74 -0.56
CA GLU A 68 -2.89 21.88 -1.72
C GLU A 68 -2.75 20.56 -2.53
N TRP A 69 -3.18 19.43 -1.98
CA TRP A 69 -3.14 18.15 -2.70
C TRP A 69 -4.12 18.19 -3.88
N ILE A 70 -3.58 18.15 -5.09
CA ILE A 70 -4.38 18.03 -6.30
C ILE A 70 -4.56 16.53 -6.57
N PRO A 71 -5.78 16.00 -6.48
CA PRO A 71 -6.02 14.59 -6.79
C PRO A 71 -5.71 14.33 -8.27
N ILE A 72 -4.82 13.38 -8.54
CA ILE A 72 -4.53 12.91 -9.91
C ILE A 72 -5.69 12.08 -10.46
N SER A 73 -6.57 11.61 -9.59
CA SER A 73 -7.86 11.01 -9.94
C SER A 73 -8.95 11.51 -9.00
N ASP A 74 -9.84 12.31 -9.52
CA ASP A 74 -10.83 13.13 -8.80
C ASP A 74 -12.03 12.38 -8.25
N THR A 75 -11.90 11.16 -7.82
CA THR A 75 -13.07 10.45 -7.31
C THR A 75 -13.05 10.42 -5.80
N GLN A 76 -13.92 11.18 -5.19
CA GLN A 76 -14.20 11.07 -3.77
C GLN A 76 -14.95 9.76 -3.50
N ILE A 77 -14.44 8.95 -2.59
CA ILE A 77 -15.01 7.67 -2.23
C ILE A 77 -15.30 7.65 -0.71
N ASN A 78 -16.56 7.45 -0.35
CA ASN A 78 -16.97 7.42 1.08
C ASN A 78 -16.41 8.63 1.88
N SER A 79 -16.54 9.83 1.34
CA SER A 79 -15.99 11.08 1.89
C SER A 79 -14.45 11.10 1.95
N LYS A 80 -13.76 10.26 1.18
CA LYS A 80 -12.30 10.21 1.07
C LYS A 80 -11.86 10.54 -0.35
N TYR A 81 -10.80 11.33 -0.48
CA TYR A 81 -10.12 11.53 -1.76
C TYR A 81 -9.24 10.32 -2.04
N ASN A 82 -9.28 9.82 -3.28
CA ASN A 82 -8.44 8.70 -3.68
C ASN A 82 -7.51 9.09 -4.82
N ILE A 83 -6.23 8.79 -4.63
CA ILE A 83 -5.19 9.03 -5.63
C ILE A 83 -4.52 7.68 -5.91
N ARG A 84 -4.50 7.30 -7.19
CA ARG A 84 -3.90 6.05 -7.64
C ARG A 84 -2.48 6.26 -8.10
N ASP A 85 -1.57 5.35 -7.72
CA ASP A 85 -0.17 5.31 -8.17
C ASP A 85 0.53 6.68 -8.00
N CYS A 86 0.39 7.28 -6.82
CA CYS A 86 0.87 8.64 -6.54
C CYS A 86 2.40 8.71 -6.59
N ASN A 87 2.92 9.48 -7.54
CA ASN A 87 4.31 9.92 -7.53
C ASN A 87 4.39 11.29 -6.84
N LEU A 88 5.13 11.36 -5.74
CA LEU A 88 5.18 12.57 -4.92
C LEU A 88 5.70 13.80 -5.68
N TRP A 89 6.74 13.60 -6.51
CA TRP A 89 7.28 14.71 -7.27
C TRP A 89 6.32 15.23 -8.36
N ASP A 90 5.57 14.32 -9.01
CA ASP A 90 4.58 14.72 -9.99
C ASP A 90 3.41 15.46 -9.33
N ALA A 91 3.00 15.05 -8.14
CA ALA A 91 2.00 15.77 -7.35
C ALA A 91 2.50 17.17 -6.97
N LEU A 92 3.73 17.30 -6.47
CA LEU A 92 4.33 18.60 -6.13
C LEU A 92 4.48 19.50 -7.36
N LYS A 93 4.88 18.97 -8.51
CA LYS A 93 4.92 19.74 -9.77
C LYS A 93 3.55 20.27 -10.17
N ALA A 94 2.51 19.47 -10.04
CA ALA A 94 1.13 19.89 -10.32
C ALA A 94 0.68 21.04 -9.41
N MET A 95 1.22 21.12 -8.19
CA MET A 95 1.00 22.22 -7.26
C MET A 95 1.94 23.43 -7.51
N GLY A 96 2.77 23.39 -8.56
CA GLY A 96 3.66 24.48 -8.94
C GLY A 96 5.05 24.47 -8.33
N TYR A 97 5.43 23.40 -7.61
CA TYR A 97 6.79 23.25 -7.09
C TYR A 97 7.76 22.82 -8.22
N THR A 98 8.96 23.41 -8.24
CA THR A 98 9.90 23.22 -9.36
C THR A 98 11.28 22.69 -8.95
N ASP A 99 11.55 22.56 -7.65
CA ASP A 99 12.85 22.19 -7.13
C ASP A 99 12.81 20.81 -6.44
N PRO A 100 13.28 19.74 -7.10
CA PRO A 100 13.25 18.40 -6.50
C PRO A 100 14.29 18.21 -5.37
N ALA A 101 15.25 19.14 -5.22
CA ALA A 101 16.21 19.15 -4.12
C ALA A 101 15.76 20.05 -2.94
N GLY A 102 14.56 20.60 -3.02
CA GLY A 102 13.98 21.42 -1.95
C GLY A 102 13.73 20.62 -0.67
N LEU A 103 13.62 21.35 0.43
CA LEU A 103 13.19 20.80 1.70
C LEU A 103 11.66 20.82 1.77
N TYR A 104 11.05 19.69 2.06
CA TYR A 104 9.60 19.57 2.10
C TYR A 104 9.11 19.01 3.44
N ASP A 105 8.12 19.65 4.04
CA ASP A 105 7.29 19.09 5.11
C ASP A 105 5.88 18.89 4.55
N ILE A 106 5.51 17.64 4.32
CA ILE A 106 4.33 17.26 3.56
C ILE A 106 3.36 16.54 4.48
N THR A 107 2.12 16.98 4.52
CA THR A 107 1.07 16.33 5.29
C THR A 107 0.02 15.74 4.37
N LEU A 108 -0.14 14.43 4.40
CA LEU A 108 -1.29 13.75 3.80
C LEU A 108 -2.47 13.84 4.78
N PRO A 109 -3.60 14.44 4.39
CA PRO A 109 -4.75 14.57 5.27
C PRO A 109 -5.46 13.25 5.57
N ALA A 110 -6.26 13.22 6.64
CA ALA A 110 -6.99 12.03 7.08
C ALA A 110 -8.06 11.54 6.09
N ASP A 111 -8.51 12.39 5.19
CA ASP A 111 -9.50 12.08 4.17
C ASP A 111 -8.91 11.62 2.84
N TYR A 112 -7.59 11.43 2.75
CA TYR A 112 -6.91 10.96 1.54
C TYR A 112 -6.54 9.49 1.62
N TRP A 113 -6.75 8.81 0.47
CA TRP A 113 -6.31 7.43 0.23
C TRP A 113 -5.37 7.41 -0.96
N LEU A 114 -4.13 6.99 -0.74
CA LEU A 114 -3.15 6.73 -1.78
C LEU A 114 -3.08 5.21 -1.99
N TRP A 115 -3.32 4.75 -3.21
CA TRP A 115 -3.37 3.32 -3.48
C TRP A 115 -2.69 2.94 -4.79
N SER A 116 -2.22 1.70 -4.91
CA SER A 116 -1.58 1.22 -6.12
C SER A 116 -2.46 0.26 -6.90
N ASN A 117 -2.37 0.33 -8.23
CA ASN A 117 -2.90 -0.66 -9.16
C ASN A 117 -1.83 -1.64 -9.65
N SER A 118 -0.60 -1.55 -9.15
CA SER A 118 0.53 -2.38 -9.53
C SER A 118 1.20 -2.98 -8.30
N THR A 119 1.59 -4.25 -8.35
CA THR A 119 2.39 -4.88 -7.30
C THR A 119 3.86 -4.45 -7.33
N SER A 120 4.29 -3.73 -8.37
CA SER A 120 5.65 -3.21 -8.50
C SER A 120 5.81 -1.79 -8.00
N ASN A 121 4.71 -1.05 -7.86
CA ASN A 121 4.69 0.35 -7.42
C ASN A 121 3.99 0.47 -6.07
N GLY A 122 4.30 1.54 -5.32
CA GLY A 122 3.57 1.88 -4.10
C GLY A 122 2.31 2.68 -4.37
N GLY A 123 1.41 2.73 -3.38
CA GLY A 123 0.34 3.73 -3.36
C GLY A 123 0.92 5.14 -3.35
N LEU A 124 2.06 5.32 -2.68
CA LEU A 124 2.89 6.52 -2.73
C LEU A 124 4.33 6.16 -3.08
N VAL A 125 4.89 6.88 -4.04
CA VAL A 125 6.31 6.78 -4.41
C VAL A 125 7.00 8.11 -4.16
N ILE A 126 8.07 8.12 -3.36
CA ILE A 126 9.05 9.20 -3.30
C ILE A 126 10.15 8.85 -4.30
N PRO A 127 10.18 9.49 -5.49
CA PRO A 127 11.03 9.05 -6.58
C PRO A 127 12.49 9.43 -6.38
N SER A 128 13.38 8.77 -7.12
CA SER A 128 14.83 8.92 -6.99
C SER A 128 15.38 10.32 -7.31
N ASN A 129 14.62 11.13 -8.05
CA ASN A 129 15.00 12.49 -8.37
C ASN A 129 14.68 13.51 -7.26
N MET A 130 13.93 13.13 -6.23
CA MET A 130 13.76 13.97 -5.03
C MET A 130 14.97 13.80 -4.11
N THR A 131 15.90 14.75 -4.18
CA THR A 131 17.21 14.64 -3.51
C THR A 131 17.33 15.47 -2.24
N GLY A 132 16.35 16.32 -1.94
CA GLY A 132 16.27 17.11 -0.71
C GLY A 132 15.71 16.33 0.49
N ASP A 133 15.78 16.93 1.65
CA ASP A 133 15.21 16.35 2.86
C ASP A 133 13.67 16.44 2.84
N ILE A 134 13.02 15.37 3.25
CA ILE A 134 11.56 15.26 3.26
C ILE A 134 11.09 14.84 4.65
N VAL A 135 10.16 15.60 5.20
CA VAL A 135 9.32 15.17 6.32
C VAL A 135 7.94 14.87 5.77
N PHE A 136 7.54 13.62 5.81
CA PHE A 136 6.23 13.18 5.35
C PHE A 136 5.37 12.72 6.52
N ARG A 137 4.24 13.43 6.73
CA ARG A 137 3.28 13.15 7.80
C ARG A 137 2.04 12.50 7.20
N ASN A 138 1.83 11.24 7.53
CA ASN A 138 0.63 10.52 7.11
C ASN A 138 -0.46 10.65 8.19
N ASN A 139 -1.58 11.28 7.85
CA ASN A 139 -2.82 11.20 8.61
C ASN A 139 -3.89 10.36 7.87
N GLY A 140 -3.63 10.02 6.61
CA GLY A 140 -4.53 9.28 5.74
C GLY A 140 -4.19 7.80 5.65
N ILE A 141 -4.44 7.24 4.49
CA ILE A 141 -4.29 5.81 4.23
C ILE A 141 -3.44 5.62 2.97
N ILE A 142 -2.38 4.84 3.08
CA ILE A 142 -1.50 4.47 1.96
C ILE A 142 -1.52 2.95 1.83
N ILE A 143 -1.89 2.41 0.66
CA ILE A 143 -2.06 0.98 0.46
C ILE A 143 -1.42 0.46 -0.83
N GLY A 144 -0.86 -0.72 -0.75
CA GLY A 144 -0.30 -1.46 -1.87
C GLY A 144 -1.35 -2.32 -2.61
N LYS A 145 -1.00 -2.76 -3.80
CA LYS A 145 -1.83 -3.69 -4.61
C LYS A 145 -1.72 -5.11 -4.06
N GLY A 146 -2.84 -5.79 -3.91
CA GLY A 146 -2.88 -7.21 -3.58
C GLY A 146 -2.34 -8.10 -4.69
N GLY A 147 -1.65 -9.16 -4.31
CA GLY A 147 -1.16 -10.18 -5.23
C GLY A 147 -2.29 -11.06 -5.75
N ASN A 148 -2.22 -11.43 -7.03
CA ASN A 148 -3.18 -12.35 -7.62
C ASN A 148 -2.94 -13.78 -7.13
N ALA A 149 -3.99 -14.54 -7.02
CA ALA A 149 -3.91 -15.96 -6.68
C ALA A 149 -3.27 -16.80 -7.79
N GLY A 150 -2.82 -17.98 -7.41
CA GLY A 150 -2.44 -19.01 -8.36
C GLY A 150 -3.63 -19.53 -9.15
N THR A 151 -3.41 -19.89 -10.41
CA THR A 151 -4.42 -20.46 -11.31
C THR A 151 -4.05 -21.88 -11.70
N ASN A 152 -5.04 -22.78 -11.77
CA ASN A 152 -4.82 -24.18 -12.14
C ASN A 152 -5.22 -24.54 -13.59
N ALA A 153 -5.59 -23.56 -14.41
CA ALA A 153 -5.98 -23.76 -15.79
C ALA A 153 -4.80 -24.19 -16.69
N GLY A 154 -4.34 -25.42 -16.56
CA GLY A 154 -3.33 -26.02 -17.45
C GLY A 154 -1.93 -25.41 -17.42
N GLY A 155 -1.63 -24.57 -16.44
CA GLY A 155 -0.41 -23.77 -16.39
C GLY A 155 0.81 -24.45 -15.74
N THR A 156 1.94 -23.78 -15.85
CA THR A 156 3.20 -24.13 -15.19
C THR A 156 3.10 -23.96 -13.65
N ILE A 157 4.04 -24.51 -12.89
CA ILE A 157 4.12 -24.30 -11.42
C ILE A 157 4.10 -22.79 -11.09
N ALA A 158 4.76 -21.97 -11.88
CA ALA A 158 4.79 -20.51 -11.69
C ALA A 158 3.41 -19.85 -11.77
N ASN A 159 2.49 -20.40 -12.55
CA ASN A 159 1.12 -19.89 -12.63
C ASN A 159 0.24 -20.39 -11.48
N LYS A 160 0.63 -21.51 -10.85
CA LYS A 160 -0.09 -22.16 -9.75
C LYS A 160 0.24 -21.58 -8.38
N THR A 161 1.36 -20.88 -8.26
CA THR A 161 1.74 -20.16 -7.04
C THR A 161 1.06 -18.81 -6.94
N GLY A 162 0.66 -18.43 -5.73
CA GLY A 162 0.15 -17.09 -5.47
C GLY A 162 1.21 -16.02 -5.77
N LYS A 163 0.79 -14.86 -6.23
CA LYS A 163 1.69 -13.74 -6.53
C LYS A 163 1.87 -12.85 -5.29
N PRO A 164 3.04 -12.22 -5.13
CA PRO A 164 3.27 -11.31 -4.02
C PRO A 164 2.38 -10.07 -4.12
N GLY A 165 2.04 -9.50 -2.96
CA GLY A 165 1.46 -8.17 -2.87
C GLY A 165 2.49 -7.08 -3.12
N GLY A 166 2.03 -5.89 -3.51
CA GLY A 166 2.86 -4.72 -3.74
C GLY A 166 3.08 -3.88 -2.48
N PRO A 167 4.12 -3.04 -2.45
CA PRO A 167 4.39 -2.13 -1.34
C PRO A 167 3.34 -1.02 -1.23
N ALA A 168 3.18 -0.43 -0.04
CA ALA A 168 2.33 0.76 0.14
C ALA A 168 3.11 2.05 -0.14
N LEU A 169 4.19 2.30 0.60
CA LEU A 169 5.08 3.44 0.41
C LEU A 169 6.43 2.96 -0.14
N VAL A 170 6.87 3.59 -1.22
CA VAL A 170 8.19 3.29 -1.82
C VAL A 170 9.06 4.55 -1.79
N ILE A 171 10.24 4.44 -1.19
CA ILE A 171 11.24 5.50 -1.16
C ILE A 171 12.40 5.07 -2.06
N GLN A 172 12.45 5.63 -3.26
CA GLN A 172 13.45 5.30 -4.29
C GLN A 172 14.69 6.16 -4.21
N THR A 173 14.59 7.35 -3.60
CA THR A 173 15.73 8.25 -3.46
C THR A 173 16.77 7.67 -2.50
N THR A 174 18.03 7.89 -2.83
CA THR A 174 19.19 7.52 -2.00
C THR A 174 19.88 8.74 -1.39
N SER A 175 19.39 9.94 -1.70
CA SER A 175 19.91 11.22 -1.23
C SER A 175 18.94 11.89 -0.27
N GLY A 176 19.44 12.79 0.56
CA GLY A 176 18.66 13.48 1.58
C GLY A 176 18.37 12.62 2.81
N ASN A 177 17.82 13.24 3.84
CA ASN A 177 17.32 12.58 5.04
C ASN A 177 15.79 12.62 5.00
N HIS A 178 15.17 11.48 5.12
CA HIS A 178 13.73 11.38 5.05
C HIS A 178 13.16 10.98 6.40
N THR A 179 12.14 11.69 6.85
CA THR A 179 11.39 11.38 8.06
C THR A 179 9.96 11.05 7.69
N ILE A 180 9.55 9.83 7.95
CA ILE A 180 8.18 9.37 7.74
C ILE A 180 7.49 9.30 9.09
N ILE A 181 6.42 10.05 9.27
CA ILE A 181 5.63 10.08 10.50
C ILE A 181 4.24 9.54 10.17
N ASN A 182 3.95 8.34 10.64
CA ASN A 182 2.62 7.75 10.53
C ASN A 182 1.84 8.06 11.80
N ASN A 183 0.89 8.97 11.71
CA ASN A 183 0.17 9.51 12.86
C ASN A 183 -0.94 8.54 13.33
N SER A 184 -1.45 8.77 14.55
CA SER A 184 -2.53 7.97 15.12
C SER A 184 -3.76 7.96 14.22
N GLY A 185 -4.32 6.79 13.98
CA GLY A 185 -5.47 6.58 13.07
C GLY A 185 -5.11 6.46 11.60
N ALA A 186 -3.86 6.72 11.22
CA ALA A 186 -3.38 6.55 9.84
C ALA A 186 -2.87 5.13 9.58
N TYR A 187 -2.91 4.73 8.32
CA TYR A 187 -2.47 3.41 7.87
C TYR A 187 -1.45 3.51 6.74
N ILE A 188 -0.43 2.62 6.80
CA ILE A 188 0.46 2.29 5.70
C ILE A 188 0.43 0.77 5.56
N ALA A 189 -0.19 0.22 4.50
CA ALA A 189 -0.49 -1.19 4.42
C ALA A 189 -0.05 -1.78 3.08
N GLY A 190 0.95 -2.64 3.08
CA GLY A 190 1.34 -3.43 1.91
C GLY A 190 0.18 -4.32 1.46
N GLY A 191 0.12 -4.61 0.18
CA GLY A 191 -0.88 -5.53 -0.36
C GLY A 191 -0.67 -6.95 0.15
N GLY A 192 -1.73 -7.71 0.34
CA GLY A 192 -1.65 -9.12 0.72
C GLY A 192 -1.16 -10.00 -0.43
N GLY A 193 -0.51 -11.11 -0.12
CA GLY A 193 -0.15 -12.11 -1.10
C GLY A 193 -1.35 -12.95 -1.54
N GLY A 194 -1.39 -13.37 -2.80
CA GLY A 194 -2.39 -14.30 -3.32
C GLY A 194 -2.18 -15.72 -2.81
N GLY A 195 -3.24 -16.49 -2.64
CA GLY A 195 -3.18 -17.91 -2.28
C GLY A 195 -2.70 -18.80 -3.43
N GLY A 196 -2.06 -19.92 -3.11
CA GLY A 196 -1.68 -20.94 -4.07
C GLY A 196 -2.88 -21.79 -4.50
N THR A 197 -2.80 -22.46 -5.65
CA THR A 197 -3.83 -23.41 -6.09
C THR A 197 -3.78 -24.70 -5.28
N GLY A 198 -4.90 -25.40 -5.24
CA GLY A 198 -4.93 -26.80 -4.81
C GLY A 198 -4.14 -27.71 -5.73
N GLY A 199 -3.92 -28.96 -5.24
CA GLY A 199 -3.04 -29.98 -5.84
C GLY A 199 -3.40 -30.43 -7.25
N ALA A 200 -2.70 -31.46 -7.71
CA ALA A 200 -2.83 -32.03 -9.06
C ALA A 200 -4.23 -32.61 -9.30
N GLY A 201 -4.70 -32.55 -10.54
CA GLY A 201 -6.01 -33.02 -10.94
C GLY A 201 -7.04 -31.89 -10.93
N ALA A 202 -8.11 -32.01 -10.22
CA ALA A 202 -9.21 -31.08 -10.13
C ALA A 202 -9.03 -30.01 -9.03
N GLY A 203 -7.79 -29.57 -8.78
CA GLY A 203 -7.51 -28.57 -7.76
C GLY A 203 -8.17 -27.22 -8.02
N SER A 204 -8.66 -26.59 -6.97
CA SER A 204 -9.32 -25.30 -6.99
C SER A 204 -8.34 -24.13 -7.03
N GLY A 205 -8.81 -22.97 -7.48
CA GLY A 205 -8.03 -21.73 -7.47
C GLY A 205 -7.85 -21.18 -6.06
N GLY A 206 -6.75 -20.47 -5.84
CA GLY A 206 -6.46 -19.74 -4.62
C GLY A 206 -7.25 -18.42 -4.51
N GLY A 207 -7.33 -17.85 -3.33
CA GLY A 207 -7.92 -16.53 -3.05
C GLY A 207 -6.97 -15.39 -3.36
N GLY A 208 -7.46 -14.25 -3.85
CA GLY A 208 -6.66 -13.04 -4.07
C GLY A 208 -6.27 -12.34 -2.77
N GLY A 209 -5.13 -11.67 -2.73
CA GLY A 209 -4.65 -10.90 -1.59
C GLY A 209 -5.41 -9.58 -1.36
N ALA A 210 -5.35 -9.07 -0.13
CA ALA A 210 -5.89 -7.76 0.23
C ALA A 210 -5.28 -6.65 -0.64
N GLY A 211 -6.05 -5.62 -0.98
CA GLY A 211 -5.61 -4.58 -1.90
C GLY A 211 -6.03 -4.87 -3.35
N GLY A 212 -7.03 -5.72 -3.56
CA GLY A 212 -7.64 -5.96 -4.87
C GLY A 212 -6.87 -6.99 -5.73
N GLY A 213 -6.25 -8.00 -5.12
CA GLY A 213 -5.74 -9.16 -5.84
C GLY A 213 -6.88 -10.00 -6.44
N ASP A 214 -6.68 -10.52 -7.65
CA ASP A 214 -7.66 -11.40 -8.29
C ASP A 214 -7.57 -12.82 -7.72
N GLY A 215 -8.71 -13.50 -7.64
CA GLY A 215 -8.76 -14.92 -7.35
C GLY A 215 -8.24 -15.77 -8.51
N GLY A 216 -7.86 -17.01 -8.24
CA GLY A 216 -7.36 -17.95 -9.25
C GLY A 216 -8.48 -18.76 -9.88
N THR A 217 -8.29 -19.20 -11.11
CA THR A 217 -9.15 -20.18 -11.77
C THR A 217 -8.84 -21.60 -11.31
N GLY A 218 -9.86 -22.43 -11.24
CA GLY A 218 -9.71 -23.88 -11.00
C GLY A 218 -9.24 -24.65 -12.24
N PHE A 219 -9.10 -25.96 -12.09
CA PHE A 219 -8.72 -26.86 -13.16
C PHE A 219 -9.82 -26.93 -14.23
N ARG A 220 -9.40 -26.99 -15.53
CA ARG A 220 -10.25 -27.00 -16.74
C ARG A 220 -11.10 -25.76 -17.00
N ALA A 221 -10.77 -24.62 -16.42
CA ALA A 221 -11.30 -23.31 -16.81
C ALA A 221 -12.85 -23.11 -16.80
N GLY A 222 -13.59 -24.06 -16.24
CA GLY A 222 -15.04 -23.90 -16.07
C GLY A 222 -15.41 -22.91 -14.97
N GLY A 223 -14.67 -22.92 -13.85
CA GLY A 223 -14.88 -22.01 -12.73
C GLY A 223 -14.28 -20.62 -12.98
N GLY A 224 -15.12 -19.61 -13.09
CA GLY A 224 -14.66 -18.22 -13.20
C GLY A 224 -13.99 -17.75 -11.92
N PHE A 225 -12.85 -17.08 -12.05
CA PHE A 225 -12.19 -16.41 -10.93
C PHE A 225 -12.97 -15.18 -10.47
N GLY A 226 -12.86 -14.83 -9.20
CA GLY A 226 -13.34 -13.53 -8.70
C GLY A 226 -12.39 -12.42 -9.12
N ALA A 227 -12.88 -11.38 -9.76
CA ALA A 227 -12.08 -10.20 -10.09
C ALA A 227 -11.73 -9.39 -8.84
N GLY A 228 -10.56 -8.79 -8.81
CA GLY A 228 -10.08 -7.95 -7.72
C GLY A 228 -11.03 -6.78 -7.43
N GLY A 229 -11.22 -6.46 -6.16
CA GLY A 229 -12.03 -5.33 -5.75
C GLY A 229 -11.34 -3.98 -5.98
N SER A 230 -12.13 -2.93 -6.11
CA SER A 230 -11.65 -1.54 -6.01
C SER A 230 -11.61 -1.09 -4.54
N LEU A 231 -11.24 0.15 -4.28
CA LEU A 231 -11.21 0.68 -2.89
C LEU A 231 -12.56 0.56 -2.17
N ASN A 232 -13.67 0.61 -2.88
CA ASN A 232 -15.02 0.63 -2.29
C ASN A 232 -15.81 -0.66 -2.45
N THR A 233 -15.43 -1.49 -3.39
CA THR A 233 -16.18 -2.69 -3.70
C THR A 233 -15.41 -3.93 -3.29
N ALA A 234 -16.03 -4.86 -2.62
CA ALA A 234 -15.45 -6.16 -2.36
C ALA A 234 -14.97 -6.79 -3.66
N GLY A 235 -13.91 -7.56 -3.60
CA GLY A 235 -13.55 -8.44 -4.69
C GLY A 235 -14.75 -9.34 -5.00
N ALA A 236 -14.92 -9.68 -6.28
CA ALA A 236 -16.01 -10.52 -6.69
C ALA A 236 -15.86 -11.94 -6.12
N ASN A 237 -16.97 -12.56 -5.80
CA ASN A 237 -16.99 -13.99 -5.52
C ASN A 237 -16.59 -14.75 -6.80
N ALA A 238 -15.91 -15.86 -6.63
CA ALA A 238 -15.69 -16.76 -7.74
C ALA A 238 -17.05 -17.29 -8.26
N ARG A 239 -17.13 -17.50 -9.56
CA ARG A 239 -18.31 -18.10 -10.16
C ARG A 239 -18.29 -19.61 -9.95
N ASP A 240 -19.49 -20.14 -9.83
CA ASP A 240 -19.74 -21.56 -9.83
C ASP A 240 -19.31 -22.20 -11.16
N ASP A 241 -18.77 -23.41 -11.10
CA ASP A 241 -18.52 -24.23 -12.28
C ASP A 241 -19.75 -25.10 -12.54
N SER A 242 -20.32 -24.95 -13.72
CA SER A 242 -21.42 -25.81 -14.16
C SER A 242 -20.97 -27.17 -14.71
N ASP A 243 -19.64 -27.41 -14.75
CA ASP A 243 -19.04 -28.63 -15.30
C ASP A 243 -18.49 -29.51 -14.19
N ALA A 244 -19.00 -30.71 -14.11
CA ALA A 244 -18.84 -31.67 -13.05
C ALA A 244 -17.41 -32.24 -12.83
N SER A 245 -16.40 -31.79 -13.61
CA SER A 245 -15.05 -32.33 -13.58
C SER A 245 -13.94 -31.33 -13.34
N GLY A 246 -14.28 -30.07 -12.97
CA GLY A 246 -13.31 -28.97 -12.78
C GLY A 246 -13.17 -28.52 -11.33
N GLY A 247 -11.98 -28.12 -10.93
CA GLY A 247 -11.75 -27.40 -9.68
C GLY A 247 -12.34 -25.99 -9.72
N ARG A 248 -12.78 -25.47 -8.60
CA ARG A 248 -13.48 -24.20 -8.49
C ARG A 248 -12.54 -23.00 -8.41
N GLY A 249 -13.01 -21.84 -8.88
CA GLY A 249 -12.25 -20.60 -8.80
C GLY A 249 -12.15 -20.05 -7.38
N GLY A 250 -11.09 -19.26 -7.10
CA GLY A 250 -10.90 -18.56 -5.84
C GLY A 250 -11.55 -17.18 -5.83
N GLY A 251 -12.02 -16.72 -4.66
CA GLY A 251 -12.54 -15.37 -4.46
C GLY A 251 -11.41 -14.32 -4.49
N ALA A 252 -11.70 -13.13 -4.92
CA ALA A 252 -10.77 -12.01 -4.88
C ALA A 252 -10.91 -11.20 -3.58
N GLY A 253 -9.91 -10.39 -3.27
CA GLY A 253 -9.80 -9.56 -2.06
C GLY A 253 -11.08 -9.29 -1.25
N GLY A 254 -11.40 -10.15 -0.30
CA GLY A 254 -12.63 -10.15 0.48
C GLY A 254 -13.82 -10.90 -0.14
N GLY A 255 -13.69 -11.41 -1.37
CA GLY A 255 -14.73 -12.24 -2.00
C GLY A 255 -14.68 -13.69 -1.56
N SER A 256 -15.83 -14.37 -1.60
CA SER A 256 -15.92 -15.81 -1.27
C SER A 256 -15.39 -16.69 -2.40
N GLY A 257 -14.85 -17.84 -2.06
CA GLY A 257 -14.53 -18.88 -3.03
C GLY A 257 -15.79 -19.44 -3.69
N ALA A 258 -15.63 -20.07 -4.86
CA ALA A 258 -16.74 -20.64 -5.61
C ALA A 258 -17.39 -21.81 -4.87
N TRP A 259 -18.66 -21.97 -5.10
CA TRP A 259 -19.45 -23.06 -4.57
C TRP A 259 -20.16 -23.80 -5.72
N ASP A 260 -20.64 -25.02 -5.47
CA ASP A 260 -21.47 -25.82 -6.35
C ASP A 260 -22.95 -25.59 -6.04
N ASN A 261 -23.77 -25.39 -7.07
CA ASN A 261 -25.22 -25.25 -6.94
C ASN A 261 -25.97 -26.58 -6.83
N GLY A 262 -25.27 -27.70 -6.66
CA GLY A 262 -25.86 -28.99 -6.35
C GLY A 262 -26.33 -29.83 -7.54
N SER A 263 -25.97 -29.49 -8.77
CA SER A 263 -26.51 -30.19 -9.97
C SER A 263 -25.76 -31.46 -10.37
N LYS A 264 -24.51 -31.64 -9.99
CA LYS A 264 -23.75 -32.89 -10.24
C LYS A 264 -22.62 -33.07 -9.21
N ILE A 265 -22.63 -34.21 -8.58
CA ILE A 265 -21.64 -34.64 -7.57
C ILE A 265 -20.59 -35.46 -8.32
N ASP A 266 -19.44 -34.87 -8.64
CA ASP A 266 -18.25 -35.62 -9.10
C ASP A 266 -17.17 -35.68 -8.02
N GLU A 267 -16.30 -36.65 -8.17
CA GLU A 267 -15.42 -37.19 -7.13
C GLU A 267 -14.32 -36.26 -6.62
N VAL A 268 -14.20 -35.00 -7.12
CA VAL A 268 -13.02 -34.15 -6.85
C VAL A 268 -13.36 -32.67 -6.65
N ASP A 269 -14.47 -32.36 -6.08
CA ASP A 269 -14.94 -30.99 -5.89
C ASP A 269 -14.40 -30.34 -4.61
N ALA A 270 -13.23 -29.71 -4.69
CA ALA A 270 -12.70 -28.91 -3.61
C ALA A 270 -13.11 -27.45 -3.71
N GLY A 271 -13.53 -26.85 -2.61
CA GLY A 271 -13.89 -25.43 -2.56
C GLY A 271 -12.70 -24.49 -2.85
N GLY A 272 -12.96 -23.39 -3.55
CA GLY A 272 -11.95 -22.35 -3.80
C GLY A 272 -11.57 -21.60 -2.53
N GLY A 273 -10.33 -21.09 -2.44
CA GLY A 273 -9.86 -20.27 -1.33
C GLY A 273 -10.55 -18.89 -1.27
N GLY A 274 -10.86 -18.40 -0.09
CA GLY A 274 -11.39 -17.05 0.11
C GLY A 274 -10.33 -15.97 -0.13
N GLY A 275 -10.74 -14.79 -0.58
CA GLY A 275 -9.87 -13.64 -0.76
C GLY A 275 -9.45 -12.96 0.56
N GLY A 276 -8.32 -12.27 0.58
CA GLY A 276 -7.89 -11.43 1.70
C GLY A 276 -8.79 -10.21 1.93
N GLY A 277 -8.77 -9.64 3.13
CA GLY A 277 -9.52 -8.45 3.48
C GLY A 277 -9.20 -7.27 2.56
N ARG A 278 -10.17 -6.43 2.32
CA ARG A 278 -10.03 -5.33 1.35
C ARG A 278 -10.01 -3.94 1.97
N GLN A 279 -10.88 -3.69 2.92
CA GLN A 279 -10.92 -2.41 3.64
C GLN A 279 -10.11 -2.50 4.93
N LEU A 280 -9.57 -1.40 5.35
CA LEU A 280 -8.79 -1.29 6.58
C LEU A 280 -9.68 -0.91 7.77
N PRO A 281 -9.66 -1.68 8.87
CA PRO A 281 -9.29 -3.10 8.95
C PRO A 281 -10.33 -3.97 8.22
N GLY A 282 -9.92 -5.03 7.54
CA GLY A 282 -10.79 -5.86 6.69
C GLY A 282 -10.89 -7.30 7.13
N ALA A 283 -12.09 -7.89 7.04
CA ALA A 283 -12.27 -9.33 7.17
C ALA A 283 -11.84 -10.04 5.89
N GLY A 284 -11.27 -11.23 5.99
CA GLY A 284 -11.03 -12.11 4.86
C GLY A 284 -12.34 -12.66 4.31
N GLY A 285 -12.38 -12.97 3.01
CA GLY A 285 -13.50 -13.65 2.38
C GLY A 285 -13.59 -15.11 2.85
N ALA A 286 -14.81 -15.62 2.97
CA ALA A 286 -15.04 -17.03 3.30
C ALA A 286 -14.51 -17.95 2.18
N GLY A 287 -14.04 -19.14 2.52
CA GLY A 287 -13.80 -20.20 1.55
C GLY A 287 -15.12 -20.67 0.93
N GLY A 288 -15.05 -21.23 -0.27
CA GLY A 288 -16.20 -21.88 -0.90
C GLY A 288 -16.69 -23.05 -0.03
N PRO A 289 -18.01 -23.34 -0.02
CA PRO A 289 -18.53 -24.48 0.72
C PRO A 289 -17.98 -25.79 0.19
N SER A 290 -18.04 -26.82 1.02
CA SER A 290 -17.58 -28.17 0.63
C SER A 290 -18.40 -28.72 -0.49
N GLY A 291 -17.74 -29.19 -1.56
CA GLY A 291 -18.21 -30.29 -2.34
C GLY A 291 -18.03 -31.62 -1.58
N ARG A 292 -17.73 -32.68 -2.30
CA ARG A 292 -17.57 -34.02 -1.68
C ARG A 292 -16.33 -34.10 -0.76
N ASP A 293 -15.26 -33.39 -1.01
CA ASP A 293 -13.97 -33.63 -0.34
C ASP A 293 -13.58 -32.60 0.73
N ALA A 294 -13.70 -31.29 0.50
CA ALA A 294 -13.36 -30.31 1.52
C ALA A 294 -13.93 -28.91 1.20
N ALA A 295 -14.31 -28.20 2.24
CA ALA A 295 -14.62 -26.78 2.14
C ALA A 295 -13.38 -25.96 1.75
N GLY A 296 -13.60 -24.89 0.99
CA GLY A 296 -12.59 -23.88 0.75
C GLY A 296 -12.15 -23.21 2.05
N VAL A 297 -10.95 -22.65 2.05
CA VAL A 297 -10.38 -21.99 3.23
C VAL A 297 -10.57 -20.48 3.16
N ALA A 298 -10.72 -19.84 4.31
CA ALA A 298 -10.87 -18.39 4.41
C ALA A 298 -9.58 -17.64 4.04
N GLY A 299 -9.75 -16.44 3.50
CA GLY A 299 -8.68 -15.45 3.38
C GLY A 299 -8.32 -14.83 4.73
N GLY A 300 -7.11 -14.29 4.86
CA GLY A 300 -6.66 -13.53 6.02
C GLY A 300 -7.44 -12.22 6.18
N GLY A 301 -7.82 -11.90 7.42
CA GLY A 301 -8.36 -10.59 7.77
C GLY A 301 -7.24 -9.63 8.18
N SER A 302 -7.50 -8.34 8.16
CA SER A 302 -6.52 -7.30 8.56
C SER A 302 -5.11 -7.59 8.04
N ASN A 303 -4.18 -8.02 8.87
CA ASN A 303 -2.82 -8.41 8.51
C ASN A 303 -2.53 -9.92 8.72
N ASP A 304 -3.57 -10.75 8.77
CA ASP A 304 -3.39 -12.18 8.98
C ASP A 304 -2.99 -12.88 7.66
N ALA A 305 -2.19 -13.91 7.76
CA ALA A 305 -1.89 -14.77 6.65
C ALA A 305 -3.17 -15.50 6.18
N GLY A 306 -3.23 -15.78 4.88
CA GLY A 306 -4.28 -16.62 4.31
C GLY A 306 -4.18 -18.04 4.85
N THR A 307 -5.32 -18.71 5.05
CA THR A 307 -5.36 -20.10 5.52
C THR A 307 -4.83 -21.04 4.45
N ALA A 308 -4.04 -22.02 4.84
CA ALA A 308 -3.56 -23.07 3.94
C ALA A 308 -4.69 -24.03 3.56
N GLY A 309 -4.76 -24.42 2.28
CA GLY A 309 -5.67 -25.44 1.81
C GLY A 309 -5.20 -26.84 2.14
N SER A 310 -6.08 -27.83 2.01
CA SER A 310 -5.79 -29.27 2.14
C SER A 310 -6.31 -30.02 0.93
N GLY A 311 -5.70 -31.13 0.56
CA GLY A 311 -6.13 -31.95 -0.61
C GLY A 311 -6.13 -31.10 -1.90
N GLY A 312 -7.25 -31.06 -2.61
CA GLY A 312 -7.46 -30.24 -3.81
C GLY A 312 -7.79 -28.77 -3.56
N VAL A 313 -7.87 -28.32 -2.29
CA VAL A 313 -8.33 -26.97 -1.92
C VAL A 313 -7.25 -25.92 -2.16
N GLY A 314 -7.60 -24.82 -2.80
CA GLY A 314 -6.75 -23.64 -2.94
C GLY A 314 -6.56 -22.89 -1.62
N GLY A 315 -5.40 -22.28 -1.43
CA GLY A 315 -5.11 -21.44 -0.27
C GLY A 315 -5.88 -20.13 -0.28
N GLY A 316 -6.19 -19.58 0.90
CA GLY A 316 -6.77 -18.25 1.05
C GLY A 316 -5.79 -17.14 0.70
N GLY A 317 -6.27 -16.00 0.25
CA GLY A 317 -5.46 -14.78 0.08
C GLY A 317 -5.03 -14.20 1.42
N GLY A 318 -3.87 -13.55 1.48
CA GLY A 318 -3.39 -12.86 2.68
C GLY A 318 -4.12 -11.55 2.91
N GLY A 319 -4.22 -11.13 4.18
CA GLY A 319 -4.58 -9.80 4.60
C GLY A 319 -3.48 -8.79 4.23
N TRP A 320 -3.62 -7.56 4.69
CA TRP A 320 -2.69 -6.49 4.37
C TRP A 320 -1.27 -6.81 4.85
N GLY A 321 -0.28 -6.71 3.93
CA GLY A 321 1.11 -7.01 4.23
C GLY A 321 1.41 -8.46 4.62
N ALA A 322 0.43 -9.34 4.59
CA ALA A 322 0.57 -10.74 4.97
C ALA A 322 0.61 -11.67 3.76
N SER A 323 1.21 -12.86 3.93
CA SER A 323 1.30 -13.87 2.88
C SER A 323 -0.04 -14.56 2.61
N GLY A 324 -0.27 -14.94 1.36
CA GLY A 324 -1.32 -15.90 1.03
C GLY A 324 -1.04 -17.29 1.57
N GLY A 325 -2.09 -18.07 1.75
CA GLY A 325 -2.01 -19.48 2.16
C GLY A 325 -1.50 -20.37 1.02
N SER A 326 -0.80 -21.45 1.37
CA SER A 326 -0.46 -22.49 0.39
C SER A 326 -1.69 -23.28 -0.03
N GLY A 327 -1.72 -23.74 -1.26
CA GLY A 327 -2.71 -24.72 -1.71
C GLY A 327 -2.40 -26.13 -1.19
N GLY A 328 -3.43 -26.93 -1.06
CA GLY A 328 -3.31 -28.33 -0.63
C GLY A 328 -2.71 -29.25 -1.71
N GLY A 329 -2.37 -30.45 -1.32
CA GLY A 329 -1.81 -31.48 -2.19
C GLY A 329 -0.32 -31.32 -2.47
N ASN A 330 0.06 -30.58 -3.51
CA ASN A 330 1.47 -30.35 -3.85
C ASN A 330 2.09 -29.13 -3.13
N GLN A 331 1.44 -28.59 -2.13
CA GLN A 331 1.91 -27.44 -1.32
C GLN A 331 2.37 -26.23 -2.17
N LEU A 332 1.59 -25.87 -3.18
CA LEU A 332 1.88 -24.71 -4.00
C LEU A 332 1.78 -23.45 -3.14
N ALA A 333 2.90 -22.75 -3.01
CA ALA A 333 3.03 -21.63 -2.08
C ALA A 333 2.05 -20.49 -2.40
N GLY A 334 1.54 -19.84 -1.36
CA GLY A 334 0.96 -18.52 -1.48
C GLY A 334 2.03 -17.46 -1.74
N GLY A 335 1.62 -16.31 -2.27
CA GLY A 335 2.50 -15.15 -2.47
C GLY A 335 2.88 -14.50 -1.16
N ALA A 336 4.04 -13.89 -1.10
CA ALA A 336 4.44 -13.05 0.04
C ALA A 336 3.56 -11.81 0.15
N GLY A 337 3.38 -11.29 1.36
CA GLY A 337 2.79 -9.96 1.56
C GLY A 337 3.71 -8.85 1.07
N GLY A 338 3.14 -7.74 0.63
CA GLY A 338 3.87 -6.54 0.25
C GLY A 338 4.43 -5.79 1.45
N ALA A 339 5.51 -5.04 1.24
CA ALA A 339 6.06 -4.17 2.26
C ALA A 339 5.09 -3.03 2.60
N GLY A 340 5.00 -2.67 3.89
CA GLY A 340 4.39 -1.40 4.28
C GLY A 340 5.22 -0.23 3.77
N ILE A 341 6.54 -0.26 4.03
CA ILE A 341 7.49 0.73 3.53
C ILE A 341 8.67 0.01 2.88
N SER A 342 8.88 0.26 1.59
CA SER A 342 10.06 -0.18 0.85
C SER A 342 11.01 1.01 0.68
N LYS A 343 12.28 0.85 1.04
CA LYS A 343 13.27 1.93 1.03
C LYS A 343 14.57 1.51 0.36
N ALA A 344 15.09 2.37 -0.51
CA ALA A 344 16.37 2.15 -1.20
C ALA A 344 17.59 2.53 -0.35
N THR A 345 17.40 3.25 0.77
CA THR A 345 18.46 3.78 1.64
C THR A 345 18.13 3.60 3.12
N ASN A 346 19.15 3.65 3.96
CA ASN A 346 18.99 3.67 5.42
C ASN A 346 18.79 5.08 6.00
N ASN A 347 18.88 6.14 5.18
CA ASN A 347 18.64 7.53 5.60
C ASN A 347 17.16 7.85 5.77
N VAL A 348 16.39 6.90 6.26
CA VAL A 348 14.95 7.05 6.49
C VAL A 348 14.66 6.79 7.96
N THR A 349 14.21 7.83 8.65
CA THR A 349 13.70 7.73 10.02
C THR A 349 12.19 7.53 9.98
N ILE A 350 11.68 6.53 10.71
CA ILE A 350 10.25 6.23 10.75
C ILE A 350 9.75 6.39 12.18
N THR A 351 8.76 7.27 12.36
CA THR A 351 8.00 7.42 13.59
C THR A 351 6.59 6.89 13.36
N ASN A 352 6.26 5.78 14.00
CA ASN A 352 4.96 5.14 13.83
C ASN A 352 4.08 5.28 15.07
N ASN A 353 3.07 6.13 14.99
CA ASN A 353 2.01 6.29 15.99
C ASN A 353 0.67 5.72 15.49
N GLY A 354 0.60 5.31 14.23
CA GLY A 354 -0.54 4.70 13.57
C GLY A 354 -0.37 3.19 13.37
N THR A 355 -0.79 2.70 12.22
CA THR A 355 -0.66 1.28 11.87
C THR A 355 0.17 1.11 10.61
N ILE A 356 1.19 0.24 10.66
CA ILE A 356 1.95 -0.20 9.48
C ILE A 356 1.79 -1.71 9.36
N TRP A 357 1.29 -2.19 8.23
CA TRP A 357 1.18 -3.60 7.90
C TRP A 357 2.11 -3.96 6.73
N GLY A 358 2.88 -5.02 6.90
CA GLY A 358 3.98 -5.41 6.04
C GLY A 358 5.34 -5.03 6.60
N THR A 359 6.41 -5.44 5.92
CA THR A 359 7.80 -5.12 6.32
C THR A 359 8.12 -3.62 6.16
N VAL A 360 9.12 -3.16 6.93
CA VAL A 360 9.60 -1.78 6.92
C VAL A 360 11.09 -1.74 6.66
#